data_4d35f97603c7c1584e1156de294b121c
#
_entry.id   4d35f97603c7c1584e1156de294b121c
#
_cell.length_a   1.000
_cell.length_b   1.000
_cell.length_c   1.000
_cell.angle_alpha   90.00
_cell.angle_beta   90.00
_cell.angle_gamma   90.00
#
_symmetry.space_group_name_H-M   'P 1'
#
loop_
_entity.id
_entity.type
_entity.pdbx_description
1 polymer ?
#
loop_
_entity_poly.entity_id
_entity_poly.type
_entity_poly.pdbx_seq_one_letter_code
_entity_poly.pdbx_strand_id
1 'polypeptide(L)'
;MNRLSEKLKNLKDNNKKALIAYLVAGDPDLETTLDLMHLFVESGVDVIEIGVPFTDPIAEGPTIQKAHDRALKNNISLKMILDLVKKFRESNTETPIVLMGYLNTFISHIDLVQSIDEKSADSILVVDVPGELDLKTYGISNPNINTISLISPTTKDDRVESIAKNSTGFIYYVTLRGVTGSSNLNIEEIKSNISKIKQYSDVPTMAGFGIKSVEDAKVLAESSDGIVIGSSIVEMIADGSRTKEFDRIGNYLREIKTAIL
;
A
#
# COMPACT_ATOMS: atom_id res chain seq x y z
N MET A 1 1.15 6.59 19.58
CA MET A 1 1.00 5.56 18.52
C MET A 1 0.31 6.25 17.37
N ASN A 2 0.75 6.07 16.12
CA ASN A 2 0.04 6.72 15.01
C ASN A 2 -1.17 5.90 14.56
N ARG A 3 -2.04 6.50 13.76
CA ARG A 3 -3.32 5.93 13.29
C ARG A 3 -3.17 4.56 12.61
N LEU A 4 -2.10 4.36 11.81
CA LEU A 4 -1.84 3.07 11.17
C LEU A 4 -1.57 1.98 12.21
N SER A 5 -0.70 2.24 13.17
CA SER A 5 -0.36 1.26 14.21
C SER A 5 -1.56 0.93 15.09
N GLU A 6 -2.41 1.91 15.41
CA GLU A 6 -3.65 1.71 16.18
C GLU A 6 -4.67 0.86 15.40
N LYS A 7 -4.89 1.17 14.12
CA LYS A 7 -5.79 0.41 13.26
C LYS A 7 -5.36 -1.05 13.13
N LEU A 8 -4.09 -1.29 12.82
CA LEU A 8 -3.58 -2.65 12.64
C LEU A 8 -3.58 -3.45 13.96
N LYS A 9 -3.26 -2.79 15.08
CA LYS A 9 -3.39 -3.42 16.41
C LYS A 9 -4.85 -3.81 16.71
N ASN A 10 -5.80 -2.92 16.47
CA ASN A 10 -7.22 -3.19 16.70
C ASN A 10 -7.71 -4.39 15.85
N LEU A 11 -7.33 -4.45 14.58
CA LEU A 11 -7.66 -5.59 13.71
C LEU A 11 -7.08 -6.90 14.27
N LYS A 12 -5.81 -6.91 14.66
CA LYS A 12 -5.13 -8.07 15.25
C LYS A 12 -5.82 -8.52 16.54
N ASP A 13 -6.12 -7.61 17.46
CA ASP A 13 -6.76 -7.89 18.74
C ASP A 13 -8.17 -8.50 18.56
N ASN A 14 -8.85 -8.20 17.44
CA ASN A 14 -10.15 -8.74 17.06
C ASN A 14 -10.07 -9.93 16.08
N ASN A 15 -8.90 -10.51 15.85
CA ASN A 15 -8.65 -11.59 14.89
C ASN A 15 -9.15 -11.29 13.46
N LYS A 16 -9.08 -10.01 13.03
CA LYS A 16 -9.48 -9.56 11.71
C LYS A 16 -8.25 -9.29 10.84
N LYS A 17 -8.41 -9.52 9.53
CA LYS A 17 -7.38 -9.24 8.54
C LYS A 17 -7.55 -7.83 7.98
N ALA A 18 -6.42 -7.15 7.74
CA ALA A 18 -6.42 -5.85 7.10
C ALA A 18 -6.67 -5.97 5.59
N LEU A 19 -7.52 -5.12 5.04
CA LEU A 19 -7.64 -4.86 3.60
C LEU A 19 -6.99 -3.52 3.29
N ILE A 20 -5.93 -3.53 2.51
CA ILE A 20 -5.25 -2.33 2.01
C ILE A 20 -5.55 -2.19 0.53
N ALA A 21 -6.02 -1.02 0.10
CA ALA A 21 -6.31 -0.73 -1.29
C ALA A 21 -5.39 0.38 -1.81
N TYR A 22 -4.77 0.10 -2.97
CA TYR A 22 -3.85 1.02 -3.65
C TYR A 22 -4.53 1.73 -4.82
N LEU A 23 -4.19 2.99 -5.01
CA LEU A 23 -4.49 3.79 -6.20
C LEU A 23 -3.32 4.72 -6.51
N VAL A 24 -3.25 5.25 -7.75
CA VAL A 24 -2.31 6.30 -8.12
C VAL A 24 -3.00 7.66 -8.01
N ALA A 25 -2.41 8.59 -7.25
CA ALA A 25 -2.98 9.92 -7.08
C ALA A 25 -3.03 10.68 -8.41
N GLY A 26 -4.20 11.21 -8.75
CA GLY A 26 -4.43 11.96 -9.99
C GLY A 26 -4.71 11.07 -11.21
N ASP A 27 -4.96 9.80 -11.01
CA ASP A 27 -5.40 8.88 -12.06
C ASP A 27 -6.91 8.59 -11.93
N PRO A 28 -7.77 9.06 -12.84
CA PRO A 28 -7.47 9.96 -13.97
C PRO A 28 -7.31 11.43 -13.55
N ASP A 29 -7.75 11.83 -12.36
CA ASP A 29 -7.67 13.18 -11.79
C ASP A 29 -7.78 13.16 -10.26
N LEU A 30 -7.52 14.31 -9.59
CA LEU A 30 -7.55 14.40 -8.12
C LEU A 30 -8.96 14.33 -7.53
N GLU A 31 -9.98 14.79 -8.24
CA GLU A 31 -11.36 14.72 -7.77
C GLU A 31 -11.81 13.26 -7.71
N THR A 32 -11.55 12.52 -8.78
CA THR A 32 -11.80 11.08 -8.85
C THR A 32 -11.00 10.31 -7.79
N THR A 33 -9.75 10.70 -7.54
CA THR A 33 -8.92 10.13 -6.47
C THR A 33 -9.59 10.28 -5.10
N LEU A 34 -10.11 11.48 -4.79
CA LEU A 34 -10.79 11.74 -3.53
C LEU A 34 -12.07 10.90 -3.37
N ASP A 35 -12.86 10.81 -4.43
CA ASP A 35 -14.09 10.01 -4.44
C ASP A 35 -13.79 8.52 -4.27
N LEU A 36 -12.71 8.01 -4.90
CA LEU A 36 -12.25 6.64 -4.71
C LEU A 36 -11.79 6.38 -3.27
N MET A 37 -11.11 7.33 -2.63
CA MET A 37 -10.72 7.19 -1.22
C MET A 37 -11.96 7.02 -0.32
N HIS A 38 -13.03 7.80 -0.56
CA HIS A 38 -14.29 7.65 0.17
C HIS A 38 -14.97 6.31 -0.13
N LEU A 39 -15.04 5.90 -1.39
CA LEU A 39 -15.59 4.62 -1.81
C LEU A 39 -14.83 3.44 -1.16
N PHE A 40 -13.51 3.52 -1.04
CA PHE A 40 -12.70 2.48 -0.39
C PHE A 40 -13.12 2.31 1.07
N VAL A 41 -13.27 3.41 1.80
CA VAL A 41 -13.73 3.38 3.20
C VAL A 41 -15.13 2.75 3.31
N GLU A 42 -16.09 3.20 2.49
CA GLU A 42 -17.45 2.67 2.44
C GLU A 42 -17.51 1.19 2.06
N SER A 43 -16.50 0.71 1.35
CA SER A 43 -16.36 -0.68 0.92
C SER A 43 -15.59 -1.56 1.90
N GLY A 44 -15.19 -1.02 3.07
CA GLY A 44 -14.56 -1.78 4.15
C GLY A 44 -13.03 -1.87 4.05
N VAL A 45 -12.38 -1.02 3.27
CA VAL A 45 -10.92 -0.89 3.24
C VAL A 45 -10.43 -0.31 4.58
N ASP A 46 -9.42 -0.92 5.16
CA ASP A 46 -8.85 -0.54 6.46
C ASP A 46 -7.73 0.48 6.34
N VAL A 47 -6.96 0.45 5.25
CA VAL A 47 -5.83 1.34 4.98
C VAL A 47 -5.84 1.70 3.50
N ILE A 48 -5.62 2.97 3.17
CA ILE A 48 -5.49 3.43 1.78
C ILE A 48 -4.01 3.66 1.48
N GLU A 49 -3.53 3.07 0.39
CA GLU A 49 -2.19 3.29 -0.14
C GLU A 49 -2.28 4.17 -1.39
N ILE A 50 -1.59 5.30 -1.35
CA ILE A 50 -1.60 6.31 -2.42
C ILE A 50 -0.25 6.32 -3.11
N GLY A 51 -0.22 5.89 -4.37
CA GLY A 51 0.94 5.98 -5.25
C GLY A 51 1.21 7.44 -5.65
N VAL A 52 2.40 7.92 -5.35
CA VAL A 52 2.88 9.24 -5.78
C VAL A 52 3.39 9.11 -7.22
N PRO A 53 2.81 9.81 -8.22
CA PRO A 53 3.22 9.69 -9.62
C PRO A 53 4.72 9.92 -9.82
N PHE A 54 5.34 9.07 -10.64
CA PHE A 54 6.77 9.12 -10.93
C PHE A 54 7.03 8.74 -12.40
N THR A 55 8.05 9.31 -13.01
CA THR A 55 8.36 9.13 -14.45
C THR A 55 8.96 7.76 -14.76
N ASP A 56 9.64 7.14 -13.77
CA ASP A 56 10.40 5.91 -13.97
C ASP A 56 10.00 4.83 -12.94
N PRO A 57 8.72 4.37 -12.93
CA PRO A 57 8.19 3.51 -11.89
C PRO A 57 8.62 2.04 -12.11
N ILE A 58 9.92 1.78 -11.99
CA ILE A 58 10.57 0.49 -12.32
C ILE A 58 10.15 -0.68 -11.42
N ALA A 59 9.64 -0.39 -10.23
CA ALA A 59 9.15 -1.41 -9.30
C ALA A 59 7.73 -1.88 -9.63
N GLU A 60 7.01 -1.14 -10.49
CA GLU A 60 5.61 -1.39 -10.80
C GLU A 60 5.41 -2.21 -12.08
N GLY A 61 4.27 -2.94 -12.12
CA GLY A 61 3.82 -3.62 -13.33
C GLY A 61 3.19 -2.66 -14.36
N PRO A 62 2.98 -3.14 -15.62
CA PRO A 62 2.51 -2.29 -16.73
C PRO A 62 1.21 -1.54 -16.47
N THR A 63 0.28 -2.13 -15.70
CA THR A 63 -1.01 -1.50 -15.35
C THR A 63 -0.78 -0.25 -14.51
N ILE A 64 0.05 -0.36 -13.48
CA ILE A 64 0.36 0.76 -12.58
C ILE A 64 1.24 1.79 -13.28
N GLN A 65 2.22 1.37 -14.10
CA GLN A 65 3.03 2.30 -14.91
C GLN A 65 2.15 3.19 -15.79
N LYS A 66 1.14 2.63 -16.46
CA LYS A 66 0.18 3.41 -17.27
C LYS A 66 -0.66 4.38 -16.42
N ALA A 67 -0.94 4.05 -15.17
CA ALA A 67 -1.63 4.97 -14.26
C ALA A 67 -0.73 6.16 -13.87
N HIS A 68 0.56 5.90 -13.58
CA HIS A 68 1.54 6.98 -13.41
C HIS A 68 1.60 7.90 -14.63
N ASP A 69 1.65 7.34 -15.85
CA ASP A 69 1.64 8.11 -17.09
C ASP A 69 0.38 8.99 -17.24
N ARG A 70 -0.80 8.48 -16.84
CA ARG A 70 -2.05 9.26 -16.88
C ARG A 70 -2.02 10.41 -15.86
N ALA A 71 -1.61 10.11 -14.63
CA ALA A 71 -1.52 11.08 -13.55
C ALA A 71 -0.50 12.20 -13.86
N LEU A 72 0.66 11.86 -14.43
CA LEU A 72 1.70 12.84 -14.80
C LEU A 72 1.23 13.84 -15.84
N LYS A 73 0.29 13.46 -16.75
CA LYS A 73 -0.32 14.41 -17.70
C LYS A 73 -1.10 15.53 -16.99
N ASN A 74 -1.53 15.30 -15.78
CA ASN A 74 -2.25 16.26 -14.93
C ASN A 74 -1.30 17.08 -14.03
N ASN A 75 0.03 16.95 -14.22
CA ASN A 75 1.07 17.65 -13.44
C ASN A 75 0.91 17.46 -11.92
N ILE A 76 0.55 16.28 -11.48
CA ILE A 76 0.34 15.96 -10.05
C ILE A 76 1.67 16.08 -9.30
N SER A 77 1.67 16.82 -8.20
CA SER A 77 2.81 17.01 -7.32
C SER A 77 2.53 16.42 -5.91
N LEU A 78 3.60 16.12 -5.17
CA LEU A 78 3.48 15.66 -3.77
C LEU A 78 2.68 16.65 -2.91
N LYS A 79 2.86 17.97 -3.14
CA LYS A 79 2.06 18.99 -2.43
C LYS A 79 0.57 18.82 -2.68
N MET A 80 0.16 18.65 -3.94
CA MET A 80 -1.26 18.47 -4.29
C MET A 80 -1.84 17.19 -3.66
N ILE A 81 -1.03 16.13 -3.56
CA ILE A 81 -1.44 14.88 -2.90
C ILE A 81 -1.63 15.10 -1.40
N LEU A 82 -0.71 15.80 -0.73
CA LEU A 82 -0.86 16.12 0.69
C LEU A 82 -2.07 17.03 0.95
N ASP A 83 -2.35 17.98 0.07
CA ASP A 83 -3.53 18.83 0.16
C ASP A 83 -4.82 18.00 -0.06
N LEU A 84 -4.81 17.03 -0.98
CA LEU A 84 -5.90 16.08 -1.18
C LEU A 84 -6.16 15.23 0.08
N VAL A 85 -5.09 14.71 0.69
CA VAL A 85 -5.22 13.93 1.94
C VAL A 85 -5.79 14.80 3.06
N LYS A 86 -5.38 16.06 3.18
CA LYS A 86 -5.96 17.00 4.15
C LYS A 86 -7.46 17.21 3.91
N LYS A 87 -7.88 17.35 2.65
CA LYS A 87 -9.30 17.44 2.28
C LYS A 87 -10.06 16.16 2.65
N PHE A 88 -9.49 14.98 2.40
CA PHE A 88 -10.07 13.71 2.85
C PHE A 88 -10.23 13.68 4.39
N ARG A 89 -9.27 14.22 5.14
CA ARG A 89 -9.30 14.28 6.60
C ARG A 89 -10.43 15.16 7.17
N GLU A 90 -11.00 16.06 6.41
CA GLU A 90 -12.16 16.86 6.84
C GLU A 90 -13.39 15.99 7.17
N SER A 91 -13.51 14.83 6.52
CA SER A 91 -14.63 13.90 6.69
C SER A 91 -14.22 12.53 7.24
N ASN A 92 -12.93 12.17 7.21
CA ASN A 92 -12.41 10.88 7.68
C ASN A 92 -11.10 11.03 8.44
N THR A 93 -11.17 10.89 9.76
CA THR A 93 -10.01 10.94 10.66
C THR A 93 -9.50 9.57 11.09
N GLU A 94 -10.17 8.48 10.69
CA GLU A 94 -9.95 7.12 11.19
C GLU A 94 -9.09 6.25 10.26
N THR A 95 -9.22 6.43 8.94
CA THR A 95 -8.58 5.55 7.95
C THR A 95 -7.12 5.95 7.73
N PRO A 96 -6.14 5.08 8.02
CA PRO A 96 -4.74 5.37 7.76
C PRO A 96 -4.43 5.54 6.27
N ILE A 97 -3.49 6.44 5.98
CA ILE A 97 -2.98 6.72 4.63
C ILE A 97 -1.49 6.41 4.57
N VAL A 98 -1.10 5.59 3.61
CA VAL A 98 0.30 5.30 3.26
C VAL A 98 0.62 6.01 1.94
N LEU A 99 1.70 6.78 1.88
CA LEU A 99 2.23 7.32 0.62
C LEU A 99 3.29 6.35 0.09
N MET A 100 3.03 5.75 -1.07
CA MET A 100 3.99 4.89 -1.77
C MET A 100 4.66 5.67 -2.89
N GLY A 101 5.99 5.62 -2.97
CA GLY A 101 6.73 6.34 -4.01
C GLY A 101 8.20 5.99 -4.06
N TYR A 102 8.92 6.76 -4.83
CA TYR A 102 10.35 6.60 -5.08
C TYR A 102 11.17 7.59 -4.28
N LEU A 103 12.38 7.20 -3.90
CA LEU A 103 13.25 8.01 -3.04
C LEU A 103 13.45 9.43 -3.59
N ASN A 104 13.71 9.55 -4.90
CA ASN A 104 13.94 10.85 -5.53
C ASN A 104 12.76 11.81 -5.33
N THR A 105 11.53 11.33 -5.39
CA THR A 105 10.34 12.16 -5.15
C THR A 105 10.31 12.72 -3.74
N PHE A 106 10.62 11.88 -2.75
CA PHE A 106 10.57 12.29 -1.34
C PHE A 106 11.72 13.22 -0.95
N ILE A 107 12.96 12.93 -1.38
CA ILE A 107 14.11 13.80 -1.06
C ILE A 107 14.07 15.14 -1.80
N SER A 108 13.52 15.18 -3.02
CA SER A 108 13.32 16.44 -3.75
C SER A 108 12.29 17.37 -3.11
N HIS A 109 11.47 16.83 -2.20
CA HIS A 109 10.43 17.55 -1.47
C HIS A 109 10.53 17.30 0.03
N ILE A 110 11.76 17.26 0.54
CA ILE A 110 12.05 16.86 1.93
C ILE A 110 11.29 17.70 2.95
N ASP A 111 11.15 19.01 2.73
CA ASP A 111 10.40 19.90 3.61
C ASP A 111 8.92 19.51 3.72
N LEU A 112 8.30 19.07 2.63
CA LEU A 112 6.93 18.55 2.62
C LEU A 112 6.84 17.24 3.40
N VAL A 113 7.80 16.32 3.21
CA VAL A 113 7.85 15.05 3.95
C VAL A 113 8.03 15.30 5.45
N GLN A 114 8.88 16.23 5.84
CA GLN A 114 9.08 16.62 7.25
C GLN A 114 7.84 17.31 7.86
N SER A 115 7.00 17.94 7.03
CA SER A 115 5.75 18.59 7.47
C SER A 115 4.54 17.66 7.60
N ILE A 116 4.68 16.37 7.26
CA ILE A 116 3.60 15.38 7.41
C ILE A 116 3.25 15.24 8.89
N ASP A 117 1.98 15.36 9.22
CA ASP A 117 1.43 15.30 10.55
C ASP A 117 0.14 14.45 10.61
N GLU A 118 -0.52 14.43 11.74
CA GLU A 118 -1.78 13.71 11.98
C GLU A 118 -2.95 14.12 11.06
N LYS A 119 -2.88 15.32 10.45
CA LYS A 119 -3.89 15.83 9.50
C LYS A 119 -3.61 15.42 8.06
N SER A 120 -2.58 14.62 7.85
CA SER A 120 -2.11 14.22 6.53
C SER A 120 -1.90 12.70 6.48
N ALA A 121 -0.75 12.22 5.98
CA ALA A 121 -0.45 10.81 5.87
C ALA A 121 0.10 10.21 7.17
N ASP A 122 0.03 8.90 7.31
CA ASP A 122 0.47 8.17 8.50
C ASP A 122 1.78 7.42 8.29
N SER A 123 2.11 7.14 7.03
CA SER A 123 3.27 6.31 6.69
C SER A 123 3.78 6.61 5.30
N ILE A 124 5.03 6.26 5.07
CA ILE A 124 5.63 6.22 3.73
C ILE A 124 6.16 4.82 3.42
N LEU A 125 6.07 4.45 2.15
CA LEU A 125 6.73 3.31 1.56
C LEU A 125 7.61 3.81 0.42
N VAL A 126 8.93 3.65 0.56
CA VAL A 126 9.92 4.02 -0.45
C VAL A 126 10.39 2.77 -1.15
N VAL A 127 9.90 2.56 -2.39
CA VAL A 127 9.99 1.25 -3.07
C VAL A 127 11.37 0.89 -3.58
N ASP A 128 12.23 1.88 -3.80
CA ASP A 128 13.59 1.72 -4.34
C ASP A 128 14.70 1.86 -3.27
N VAL A 129 14.32 1.87 -1.99
CA VAL A 129 15.28 1.82 -0.88
C VAL A 129 15.24 0.45 -0.22
N PRO A 130 16.40 -0.24 -0.08
CA PRO A 130 16.48 -1.49 0.68
C PRO A 130 15.95 -1.32 2.11
N GLY A 131 15.06 -2.23 2.53
CA GLY A 131 14.34 -2.10 3.80
C GLY A 131 15.21 -2.14 5.07
N GLU A 132 16.47 -2.57 4.97
CA GLU A 132 17.46 -2.52 6.04
C GLU A 132 18.11 -1.15 6.23
N LEU A 133 17.94 -0.21 5.28
CA LEU A 133 18.51 1.12 5.36
C LEU A 133 17.58 2.09 6.11
N ASP A 134 18.14 2.85 7.03
CA ASP A 134 17.40 3.91 7.73
C ASP A 134 17.20 5.11 6.79
N LEU A 135 15.96 5.49 6.55
CA LEU A 135 15.61 6.64 5.72
C LEU A 135 16.18 7.97 6.24
N LYS A 136 16.59 8.02 7.51
CA LYS A 136 17.32 9.17 8.07
C LYS A 136 18.62 9.46 7.34
N THR A 137 19.27 8.44 6.78
CA THR A 137 20.49 8.62 5.96
C THR A 137 20.23 9.43 4.70
N TYR A 138 18.98 9.50 4.26
CA TYR A 138 18.51 10.31 3.14
C TYR A 138 17.80 11.61 3.56
N GLY A 139 17.89 11.97 4.85
CA GLY A 139 17.28 13.16 5.40
C GLY A 139 15.80 13.00 5.79
N ILE A 140 15.19 11.85 5.58
CA ILE A 140 13.80 11.58 5.97
C ILE A 140 13.75 11.16 7.44
N SER A 141 13.40 12.10 8.32
CA SER A 141 13.41 11.92 9.79
C SER A 141 12.19 12.54 10.44
N ASN A 142 10.99 12.11 10.00
CA ASN A 142 9.74 12.57 10.60
C ASN A 142 9.22 11.57 11.64
N PRO A 143 9.13 11.92 12.94
CA PRO A 143 8.70 11.01 13.99
C PRO A 143 7.19 10.69 13.95
N ASN A 144 6.41 11.43 13.17
CA ASN A 144 4.95 11.23 13.07
C ASN A 144 4.57 10.15 12.08
N ILE A 145 5.50 9.69 11.21
CA ILE A 145 5.22 8.72 10.16
C ILE A 145 5.93 7.39 10.41
N ASN A 146 5.26 6.30 10.08
CA ASN A 146 5.88 4.98 10.00
C ASN A 146 6.55 4.78 8.64
N THR A 147 7.56 3.91 8.61
CA THR A 147 8.20 3.44 7.38
C THR A 147 7.77 2.02 7.12
N ILE A 148 7.23 1.78 5.93
CA ILE A 148 6.88 0.44 5.46
C ILE A 148 8.08 -0.15 4.74
N SER A 149 8.44 -1.37 5.08
CA SER A 149 9.56 -2.09 4.46
C SER A 149 9.07 -3.22 3.57
N LEU A 150 9.77 -3.41 2.44
CA LEU A 150 9.48 -4.47 1.48
C LEU A 150 10.35 -5.70 1.74
N ILE A 151 9.75 -6.88 1.74
CA ILE A 151 10.42 -8.18 1.70
C ILE A 151 9.85 -8.98 0.53
N SER A 152 10.73 -9.64 -0.23
CA SER A 152 10.36 -10.50 -1.36
C SER A 152 10.83 -11.94 -1.13
N PRO A 153 10.33 -12.92 -1.88
CA PRO A 153 10.80 -14.32 -1.80
C PRO A 153 12.32 -14.48 -2.02
N THR A 154 12.93 -13.54 -2.74
CA THR A 154 14.37 -13.56 -3.03
C THR A 154 15.22 -12.86 -1.97
N THR A 155 14.60 -12.27 -0.95
CA THR A 155 15.33 -11.61 0.14
C THR A 155 16.04 -12.66 0.99
N LYS A 156 17.36 -12.52 1.14
CA LYS A 156 18.18 -13.44 1.94
C LYS A 156 17.83 -13.37 3.43
N ASP A 157 18.08 -14.45 4.15
CA ASP A 157 17.68 -14.64 5.54
C ASP A 157 18.23 -13.59 6.50
N ASP A 158 19.51 -13.26 6.37
CA ASP A 158 20.18 -12.22 7.15
C ASP A 158 19.57 -10.83 6.93
N ARG A 159 19.12 -10.55 5.71
CA ARG A 159 18.39 -9.32 5.38
C ARG A 159 16.97 -9.34 5.91
N VAL A 160 16.26 -10.48 5.84
CA VAL A 160 14.90 -10.62 6.40
C VAL A 160 14.89 -10.23 7.88
N GLU A 161 15.86 -10.73 8.66
CA GLU A 161 15.99 -10.39 10.08
C GLU A 161 16.21 -8.88 10.29
N SER A 162 17.15 -8.29 9.55
CA SER A 162 17.49 -6.87 9.67
C SER A 162 16.31 -5.99 9.29
N ILE A 163 15.62 -6.28 8.17
CA ILE A 163 14.45 -5.54 7.71
C ILE A 163 13.31 -5.65 8.73
N ALA A 164 13.03 -6.87 9.20
CA ALA A 164 11.93 -7.11 10.13
C ALA A 164 12.11 -6.37 11.46
N LYS A 165 13.34 -6.31 11.99
CA LYS A 165 13.66 -5.59 13.23
C LYS A 165 13.58 -4.08 13.11
N ASN A 166 13.84 -3.54 11.92
CA ASN A 166 13.86 -2.09 11.68
C ASN A 166 12.51 -1.56 11.17
N SER A 167 11.59 -2.45 10.78
CA SER A 167 10.29 -2.04 10.23
C SER A 167 9.38 -1.43 11.29
N THR A 168 8.61 -0.44 10.84
CA THR A 168 7.52 0.17 11.61
C THR A 168 6.22 0.12 10.78
N GLY A 169 5.06 0.37 11.37
CA GLY A 169 3.79 0.26 10.63
C GLY A 169 3.45 -1.18 10.23
N PHE A 170 3.86 -1.63 9.04
CA PHE A 170 3.77 -3.02 8.62
C PHE A 170 4.92 -3.43 7.70
N ILE A 171 5.12 -4.73 7.53
CA ILE A 171 6.04 -5.31 6.55
C ILE A 171 5.21 -5.71 5.33
N TYR A 172 5.59 -5.22 4.15
CA TYR A 172 4.95 -5.58 2.90
C TYR A 172 5.70 -6.78 2.28
N TYR A 173 5.10 -7.96 2.34
CA TYR A 173 5.61 -9.14 1.67
C TYR A 173 5.12 -9.18 0.23
N VAL A 174 6.02 -8.93 -0.72
CA VAL A 174 5.72 -8.90 -2.15
C VAL A 174 5.69 -10.33 -2.68
N THR A 175 4.50 -10.83 -3.01
CA THR A 175 4.37 -12.16 -3.63
C THR A 175 4.70 -12.05 -5.12
N LEU A 176 5.82 -12.62 -5.57
CA LEU A 176 6.11 -12.69 -7.00
C LEU A 176 5.30 -13.83 -7.64
N ARG A 177 4.41 -13.52 -8.58
CA ARG A 177 3.92 -14.54 -9.52
C ARG A 177 5.11 -14.92 -10.41
N GLY A 178 5.45 -16.21 -10.42
CA GLY A 178 6.65 -16.74 -11.03
C GLY A 178 6.96 -16.18 -12.41
N VAL A 179 8.21 -15.77 -12.57
CA VAL A 179 8.81 -15.37 -13.86
C VAL A 179 8.82 -16.52 -14.88
N THR A 180 8.41 -17.74 -14.47
CA THR A 180 8.47 -18.99 -15.25
C THR A 180 7.12 -19.47 -15.79
N GLY A 181 6.13 -18.57 -15.92
CA GLY A 181 4.85 -18.89 -16.58
C GLY A 181 3.87 -19.75 -15.77
N SER A 182 4.15 -20.07 -14.50
CA SER A 182 3.18 -20.71 -13.63
C SER A 182 2.17 -19.66 -13.13
N SER A 183 0.88 -19.89 -13.46
CA SER A 183 -0.23 -19.02 -13.08
C SER A 183 -0.59 -19.08 -11.59
N ASN A 184 0.02 -19.97 -10.81
CA ASN A 184 -0.37 -20.26 -9.43
C ASN A 184 0.62 -19.68 -8.43
N LEU A 185 0.07 -19.07 -7.37
CA LEU A 185 0.83 -18.68 -6.17
C LEU A 185 1.37 -19.95 -5.48
N ASN A 186 2.64 -19.92 -5.10
CA ASN A 186 3.20 -20.98 -4.26
C ASN A 186 2.85 -20.69 -2.79
N ILE A 187 1.71 -21.16 -2.36
CA ILE A 187 1.13 -20.89 -1.03
C ILE A 187 2.04 -21.36 0.10
N GLU A 188 2.64 -22.53 -0.04
CA GLU A 188 3.53 -23.10 1.00
C GLU A 188 4.79 -22.26 1.17
N GLU A 189 5.36 -21.76 0.09
CA GLU A 189 6.50 -20.84 0.12
C GLU A 189 6.12 -19.51 0.79
N ILE A 190 4.95 -18.95 0.45
CA ILE A 190 4.45 -17.71 1.06
C ILE A 190 4.25 -17.89 2.57
N LYS A 191 3.59 -18.98 2.97
CA LYS A 191 3.40 -19.33 4.40
C LYS A 191 4.72 -19.46 5.15
N SER A 192 5.68 -20.16 4.56
CA SER A 192 7.01 -20.35 5.14
C SER A 192 7.74 -19.02 5.32
N ASN A 193 7.75 -18.17 4.29
CA ASN A 193 8.44 -16.89 4.34
C ASN A 193 7.78 -15.90 5.33
N ILE A 194 6.45 -15.82 5.37
CA ILE A 194 5.74 -14.98 6.35
C ILE A 194 5.97 -15.50 7.77
N SER A 195 5.93 -16.82 7.98
CA SER A 195 6.23 -17.41 9.30
C SER A 195 7.65 -17.07 9.76
N LYS A 196 8.61 -17.04 8.85
CA LYS A 196 9.97 -16.62 9.13
C LYS A 196 10.09 -15.15 9.51
N ILE A 197 9.43 -14.25 8.79
CA ILE A 197 9.37 -12.82 9.13
C ILE A 197 8.84 -12.63 10.57
N LYS A 198 7.77 -13.35 10.92
CA LYS A 198 7.14 -13.30 12.24
C LYS A 198 8.00 -13.83 13.39
N GLN A 199 9.10 -14.55 13.11
CA GLN A 199 10.08 -14.93 14.14
C GLN A 199 10.96 -13.75 14.59
N TYR A 200 11.10 -12.73 13.74
CA TYR A 200 11.99 -11.59 13.99
C TYR A 200 11.25 -10.33 14.43
N SER A 201 9.94 -10.23 14.17
CA SER A 201 9.16 -9.02 14.48
C SER A 201 7.68 -9.32 14.70
N ASP A 202 7.10 -8.58 15.65
CA ASP A 202 5.64 -8.55 15.90
C ASP A 202 4.90 -7.56 15.00
N VAL A 203 5.62 -6.81 14.16
CA VAL A 203 5.06 -5.87 13.17
C VAL A 203 4.19 -6.65 12.19
N PRO A 204 2.93 -6.23 11.94
CA PRO A 204 2.04 -6.94 11.04
C PRO A 204 2.65 -7.13 9.65
N THR A 205 2.44 -8.30 9.05
CA THR A 205 2.92 -8.61 7.70
C THR A 205 1.74 -8.67 6.74
N MET A 206 1.74 -7.77 5.75
CA MET A 206 0.73 -7.72 4.68
C MET A 206 1.26 -8.43 3.44
N ALA A 207 0.44 -9.29 2.84
CA ALA A 207 0.78 -9.94 1.58
C ALA A 207 0.13 -9.22 0.41
N GLY A 208 0.86 -8.99 -0.66
CA GLY A 208 0.33 -8.34 -1.84
C GLY A 208 1.18 -8.59 -3.07
N PHE A 209 0.67 -8.16 -4.19
CA PHE A 209 1.16 -8.31 -5.54
C PHE A 209 0.46 -9.43 -6.33
N GLY A 210 -0.23 -9.03 -7.39
CA GLY A 210 -0.84 -9.95 -8.34
C GLY A 210 -2.10 -10.67 -7.84
N ILE A 211 -2.78 -10.18 -6.79
CA ILE A 211 -4.11 -10.68 -6.39
C ILE A 211 -5.10 -10.32 -7.49
N LYS A 212 -5.71 -11.35 -8.10
CA LYS A 212 -6.66 -11.20 -9.21
C LYS A 212 -8.07 -11.68 -8.88
N SER A 213 -8.20 -12.54 -7.88
CA SER A 213 -9.46 -13.15 -7.51
C SER A 213 -9.71 -13.07 -6.00
N VAL A 214 -10.97 -13.24 -5.62
CA VAL A 214 -11.40 -13.37 -4.22
C VAL A 214 -10.72 -14.57 -3.56
N GLU A 215 -10.50 -15.66 -4.31
CA GLU A 215 -9.84 -16.85 -3.80
C GLU A 215 -8.35 -16.60 -3.51
N ASP A 216 -7.63 -15.89 -4.42
CA ASP A 216 -6.25 -15.46 -4.16
C ASP A 216 -6.16 -14.65 -2.85
N ALA A 217 -7.11 -13.71 -2.65
CA ALA A 217 -7.18 -12.86 -1.47
C ALA A 217 -7.37 -13.67 -0.18
N LYS A 218 -8.33 -14.61 -0.20
CA LYS A 218 -8.61 -15.49 0.94
C LYS A 218 -7.40 -16.32 1.34
N VAL A 219 -6.78 -16.98 0.38
CA VAL A 219 -5.62 -17.84 0.62
C VAL A 219 -4.43 -17.06 1.17
N LEU A 220 -4.17 -15.86 0.66
CA LEU A 220 -3.09 -15.00 1.17
C LEU A 220 -3.40 -14.47 2.58
N ALA A 221 -4.64 -14.11 2.85
CA ALA A 221 -5.06 -13.64 4.17
C ALA A 221 -4.92 -14.71 5.26
N GLU A 222 -5.07 -16.00 4.95
CA GLU A 222 -4.83 -17.09 5.91
C GLU A 222 -3.41 -17.08 6.47
N SER A 223 -2.43 -16.65 5.70
CA SER A 223 -1.01 -16.71 6.05
C SER A 223 -0.46 -15.38 6.57
N SER A 224 -1.15 -14.27 6.31
CA SER A 224 -0.71 -12.90 6.61
C SER A 224 -1.64 -12.22 7.61
N ASP A 225 -1.28 -11.00 8.02
CA ASP A 225 -2.13 -10.16 8.88
C ASP A 225 -3.08 -9.28 8.05
N GLY A 226 -2.95 -9.32 6.72
CA GLY A 226 -3.80 -8.64 5.76
C GLY A 226 -3.23 -8.71 4.36
N ILE A 227 -3.94 -8.11 3.43
CA ILE A 227 -3.61 -8.13 2.00
C ILE A 227 -3.59 -6.72 1.40
N VAL A 228 -2.79 -6.55 0.35
CA VAL A 228 -2.74 -5.32 -0.43
C VAL A 228 -3.21 -5.59 -1.86
N ILE A 229 -4.19 -4.81 -2.33
CA ILE A 229 -4.77 -4.92 -3.67
C ILE A 229 -4.52 -3.60 -4.41
N GLY A 230 -3.87 -3.68 -5.56
CA GLY A 230 -3.55 -2.52 -6.39
C GLY A 230 -3.96 -2.71 -7.84
N SER A 231 -3.25 -3.56 -8.57
CA SER A 231 -3.37 -3.67 -10.03
C SER A 231 -4.81 -3.88 -10.54
N SER A 232 -5.61 -4.71 -9.85
CA SER A 232 -7.01 -4.96 -10.23
C SER A 232 -7.87 -3.70 -10.10
N ILE A 233 -7.65 -2.88 -9.06
CA ILE A 233 -8.35 -1.62 -8.85
C ILE A 233 -7.92 -0.61 -9.93
N VAL A 234 -6.62 -0.45 -10.14
CA VAL A 234 -6.06 0.48 -11.14
C VAL A 234 -6.49 0.12 -12.56
N GLU A 235 -6.63 -1.18 -12.88
CA GLU A 235 -7.18 -1.63 -14.15
C GLU A 235 -8.65 -1.24 -14.30
N MET A 236 -9.47 -1.42 -13.26
CA MET A 236 -10.87 -0.97 -13.26
C MET A 236 -11.01 0.54 -13.42
N ILE A 237 -10.13 1.34 -12.79
CA ILE A 237 -10.11 2.81 -12.94
C ILE A 237 -9.82 3.21 -14.41
N ALA A 238 -8.97 2.45 -15.12
CA ALA A 238 -8.59 2.74 -16.49
C ALA A 238 -9.67 2.46 -17.53
N ASP A 239 -10.65 1.58 -17.22
CA ASP A 239 -11.57 0.98 -18.20
C ASP A 239 -12.76 1.87 -18.60
N GLY A 240 -13.01 3.04 -17.96
CA GLY A 240 -14.05 3.82 -18.53
C GLY A 240 -14.91 4.83 -17.70
N SER A 241 -16.21 4.67 -17.55
CA SER A 241 -17.11 5.72 -17.02
C SER A 241 -17.22 5.70 -15.50
N ARG A 242 -16.94 6.84 -14.84
CA ARG A 242 -16.89 7.03 -13.38
C ARG A 242 -17.96 6.26 -12.60
N THR A 243 -19.23 6.28 -13.01
CA THR A 243 -20.32 5.68 -12.24
C THR A 243 -20.28 4.15 -12.23
N LYS A 244 -20.10 3.51 -13.40
CA LYS A 244 -20.07 2.03 -13.50
C LYS A 244 -18.87 1.41 -12.82
N GLU A 245 -17.75 2.11 -12.83
CA GLU A 245 -16.52 1.63 -12.24
C GLU A 245 -16.52 1.76 -10.75
N PHE A 246 -17.08 2.83 -10.20
CA PHE A 246 -17.23 2.98 -8.76
C PHE A 246 -18.08 1.84 -8.18
N ASP A 247 -19.19 1.48 -8.82
CA ASP A 247 -20.00 0.34 -8.41
C ASP A 247 -19.21 -0.98 -8.50
N ARG A 248 -18.45 -1.18 -9.59
CA ARG A 248 -17.64 -2.38 -9.81
C ARG A 248 -16.51 -2.49 -8.78
N ILE A 249 -15.78 -1.40 -8.53
CA ILE A 249 -14.69 -1.34 -7.54
C ILE A 249 -15.26 -1.56 -6.13
N GLY A 250 -16.35 -0.88 -5.77
CA GLY A 250 -16.97 -1.02 -4.46
C GLY A 250 -17.47 -2.45 -4.20
N ASN A 251 -18.11 -3.09 -5.19
CA ASN A 251 -18.54 -4.49 -5.09
C ASN A 251 -17.35 -5.43 -4.92
N TYR A 252 -16.32 -5.28 -5.75
CA TYR A 252 -15.09 -6.08 -5.66
C TYR A 252 -14.43 -5.98 -4.28
N LEU A 253 -14.29 -4.76 -3.75
CA LEU A 253 -13.69 -4.55 -2.42
C LEU A 253 -14.53 -5.17 -1.30
N ARG A 254 -15.87 -5.07 -1.35
CA ARG A 254 -16.78 -5.72 -0.37
C ARG A 254 -16.70 -7.24 -0.42
N GLU A 255 -16.62 -7.83 -1.63
CA GLU A 255 -16.43 -9.27 -1.79
C GLU A 255 -15.11 -9.73 -1.19
N ILE A 256 -14.02 -9.03 -1.50
CA ILE A 256 -12.70 -9.31 -0.93
C ILE A 256 -12.73 -9.19 0.59
N LYS A 257 -13.29 -8.07 1.11
CA LYS A 257 -13.35 -7.86 2.57
C LYS A 257 -14.09 -8.97 3.28
N THR A 258 -15.21 -9.42 2.70
CA THR A 258 -16.00 -10.53 3.26
C THR A 258 -15.22 -11.84 3.25
N ALA A 259 -14.42 -12.09 2.23
CA ALA A 259 -13.66 -13.33 2.08
C ALA A 259 -12.46 -13.46 3.03
N ILE A 260 -11.93 -12.33 3.53
CA ILE A 260 -10.75 -12.30 4.41
C ILE A 260 -11.07 -12.07 5.90
N LEU A 261 -12.38 -11.95 6.24
CA LEU A 261 -12.83 -11.76 7.64
C LEU A 261 -12.68 -13.01 8.50
#